data_77a4f189fb6c713fa0855bf823c9050e
#
_entry.id   77a4f189fb6c713fa0855bf823c9050e
#
_cell.length_a   1.000
_cell.length_b   1.000
_cell.length_c   1.000
_cell.angle_alpha   90.00
_cell.angle_beta   90.00
_cell.angle_gamma   90.00
#
_symmetry.space_group_name_H-M   'P 1'
#
loop_
_entity.id
_entity.type
_entity.pdbx_description
1 polymer ?
#
loop_
_entity_poly.entity_id
_entity_poly.type
_entity_poly.pdbx_seq_one_letter_code
_entity_poly.pdbx_strand_id
1 'polypeptide(L)'
;MSDRPVNENAANDSDSLHDECGVFGIWAPERDVARMTYFALHALQHRGQESAGIAVGDGATVMATKDLGLVTQAFTDSDLSALPGKVAIGHVRYGTAGSKGWESAQPHLSAINDVLIALAHNGTLVNFDQLRVELINNGVPFRTHTDSEVAARLIGFFTEKKHQLRAGIAHAMAMMEGGYAMALIRENALYAFRDPHGIRPLCLGKLADDQGWVVASETCALDIVGAEYVRDVRPGEIIRVSDDGISSTQALDPEARAECIFEHVYFARPDSRFHGKSVYSMRYAMGQRLAQEAPADVDLVIGVPDSGMPPAEGFAHELGLPFGEGLIKNRYVARTFIQPTQELREMGVRLKLNALIDNVAGKRLVVVDDSIVRGTTSKQIVRMLKDAGATEVHMRINSPEVTWPCFYGIDTDTQDQLISASKTVEEICEYIGADSLAFLSPEGLRACVPSLSHCDDCPSGRSGYCEACFTGEYPVEIPPSFSAGKFLDGYKPRNLAHASAASHMSVDDVANAEA
;
A
#
# COMPACT_ATOMS: atom_id res chain seq x y z
N MET A 1 -20.29 -3.54 40.50
CA MET A 1 -20.73 -3.66 39.11
C MET A 1 -21.11 -2.25 38.67
N SER A 2 -20.20 -1.55 38.00
CA SER A 2 -20.41 -0.22 37.48
C SER A 2 -19.98 -0.25 36.00
N ASP A 3 -20.97 -0.20 35.13
CA ASP A 3 -20.79 0.00 33.69
C ASP A 3 -20.04 1.32 33.44
N ARG A 4 -18.82 1.23 32.98
CA ARG A 4 -18.13 2.37 32.35
C ARG A 4 -18.45 2.31 30.86
N PRO A 5 -18.93 3.40 30.24
CA PRO A 5 -19.11 3.44 28.81
C PRO A 5 -17.73 3.29 28.13
N VAL A 6 -17.64 2.37 27.19
CA VAL A 6 -16.50 2.23 26.28
C VAL A 6 -16.48 3.49 25.41
N ASN A 7 -15.42 4.26 25.49
CA ASN A 7 -15.23 5.48 24.71
C ASN A 7 -14.83 5.08 23.28
N GLU A 8 -15.80 5.05 22.37
CA GLU A 8 -15.64 4.65 20.95
C GLU A 8 -14.89 5.70 20.07
N ASN A 9 -14.36 6.77 20.66
CA ASN A 9 -13.69 7.84 19.92
C ASN A 9 -12.15 7.81 20.07
N ALA A 10 -11.52 6.69 19.76
CA ALA A 10 -10.08 6.65 19.48
C ALA A 10 -9.84 6.80 17.96
N ALA A 11 -10.20 7.96 17.39
CA ALA A 11 -9.81 8.31 16.03
C ALA A 11 -8.28 8.31 15.91
N ASN A 12 -7.77 7.59 14.92
CA ASN A 12 -6.37 7.61 14.54
C ASN A 12 -5.93 9.05 14.23
N ASP A 13 -4.90 9.53 14.90
CA ASP A 13 -4.56 10.95 15.03
C ASP A 13 -3.43 11.40 14.08
N SER A 14 -3.23 10.71 12.95
CA SER A 14 -2.31 11.13 11.90
C SER A 14 -3.07 11.56 10.66
N ASP A 15 -2.75 12.74 10.17
CA ASP A 15 -3.37 13.41 9.03
C ASP A 15 -2.87 12.90 7.67
N SER A 16 -1.88 11.99 7.69
CA SER A 16 -1.41 11.31 6.49
C SER A 16 -2.26 10.08 6.19
N LEU A 17 -2.49 9.81 4.93
CA LEU A 17 -2.94 8.49 4.48
C LEU A 17 -2.02 7.45 5.09
N HIS A 18 -2.60 6.43 5.72
CA HIS A 18 -1.83 5.46 6.46
C HIS A 18 -1.25 4.42 5.52
N ASP A 19 -0.05 3.96 5.88
CA ASP A 19 0.78 3.06 5.12
C ASP A 19 0.05 1.77 4.70
N GLU A 20 0.51 1.19 3.62
CA GLU A 20 0.02 -0.08 3.09
C GLU A 20 0.98 -1.20 3.44
N CYS A 21 0.47 -2.44 3.48
CA CYS A 21 1.27 -3.62 3.73
C CYS A 21 2.36 -3.84 2.66
N GLY A 22 3.47 -4.47 3.05
CA GLY A 22 4.54 -4.92 2.15
C GLY A 22 4.64 -6.44 2.12
N VAL A 23 4.69 -7.01 0.91
CA VAL A 23 4.84 -8.44 0.66
C VAL A 23 6.18 -8.71 0.00
N PHE A 24 6.83 -9.77 0.45
CA PHE A 24 8.05 -10.31 -0.15
C PHE A 24 7.95 -11.84 -0.24
N GLY A 25 8.56 -12.44 -1.28
CA GLY A 25 8.70 -13.87 -1.43
C GLY A 25 9.97 -14.22 -2.16
N ILE A 26 10.63 -15.30 -1.78
CA ILE A 26 11.88 -15.77 -2.37
C ILE A 26 11.91 -17.29 -2.47
N TRP A 27 12.36 -17.81 -3.59
CA TRP A 27 12.76 -19.19 -3.77
C TRP A 27 14.23 -19.20 -4.18
N ALA A 28 15.11 -19.72 -3.31
CA ALA A 28 16.56 -19.74 -3.51
C ALA A 28 17.20 -20.86 -2.68
N PRO A 29 17.27 -22.09 -3.21
CA PRO A 29 17.64 -23.30 -2.44
C PRO A 29 19.06 -23.28 -1.85
N GLU A 30 19.98 -22.50 -2.43
CA GLU A 30 21.38 -22.39 -2.01
C GLU A 30 21.67 -21.14 -1.15
N ARG A 31 20.61 -20.42 -0.72
CA ARG A 31 20.72 -19.18 0.03
C ARG A 31 20.03 -19.24 1.37
N ASP A 32 20.41 -18.36 2.29
CA ASP A 32 19.71 -18.13 3.56
C ASP A 32 18.46 -17.27 3.29
N VAL A 33 17.37 -17.94 2.90
CA VAL A 33 16.12 -17.26 2.51
C VAL A 33 15.47 -16.50 3.66
N ALA A 34 15.65 -16.93 4.91
CA ALA A 34 15.12 -16.25 6.08
C ALA A 34 15.79 -14.89 6.26
N ARG A 35 17.14 -14.82 6.22
CA ARG A 35 17.86 -13.55 6.33
C ARG A 35 17.66 -12.64 5.12
N MET A 36 17.60 -13.20 3.91
CA MET A 36 17.27 -12.41 2.72
C MET A 36 15.87 -11.78 2.84
N THR A 37 14.89 -12.54 3.34
CA THR A 37 13.53 -12.03 3.60
C THR A 37 13.56 -10.92 4.65
N TYR A 38 14.30 -11.09 5.75
CA TYR A 38 14.48 -10.05 6.76
C TYR A 38 15.00 -8.73 6.17
N PHE A 39 16.05 -8.76 5.34
CA PHE A 39 16.57 -7.55 4.70
C PHE A 39 15.58 -6.93 3.70
N ALA A 40 14.87 -7.76 2.95
CA ALA A 40 13.82 -7.28 2.04
C ALA A 40 12.67 -6.60 2.79
N LEU A 41 12.23 -7.18 3.91
CA LEU A 41 11.20 -6.56 4.77
C LEU A 41 11.70 -5.24 5.38
N HIS A 42 12.99 -5.14 5.67
CA HIS A 42 13.60 -3.88 6.12
C HIS A 42 13.53 -2.79 5.03
N ALA A 43 13.73 -3.16 3.76
CA ALA A 43 13.56 -2.24 2.63
C ALA A 43 12.08 -1.85 2.44
N LEU A 44 11.13 -2.70 2.82
CA LEU A 44 9.68 -2.45 2.76
C LEU A 44 9.09 -1.88 4.05
N GLN A 45 9.91 -1.55 5.08
CA GLN A 45 9.43 -1.11 6.41
C GLN A 45 8.54 0.13 6.35
N HIS A 46 8.74 1.02 5.36
CA HIS A 46 7.91 2.20 5.15
C HIS A 46 6.44 1.84 4.87
N ARG A 47 6.16 0.64 4.36
CA ARG A 47 4.80 0.15 4.06
C ARG A 47 4.04 -0.36 5.29
N GLY A 48 4.74 -0.78 6.35
CA GLY A 48 4.08 -1.27 7.55
C GLY A 48 4.98 -1.24 8.78
N GLN A 49 4.47 -0.75 9.92
CA GLN A 49 5.24 -0.54 11.14
C GLN A 49 4.61 -1.19 12.38
N GLU A 50 3.48 -1.90 12.23
CA GLU A 50 2.76 -2.47 13.37
C GLU A 50 3.22 -3.90 13.70
N SER A 51 3.45 -4.70 12.69
CA SER A 51 3.95 -6.07 12.86
C SER A 51 4.73 -6.53 11.65
N ALA A 52 5.59 -7.53 11.85
CA ALA A 52 6.33 -8.20 10.80
C ALA A 52 6.31 -9.72 11.00
N GLY A 53 6.40 -10.47 9.91
CA GLY A 53 6.47 -11.93 9.97
C GLY A 53 7.17 -12.53 8.77
N ILE A 54 7.78 -13.69 9.00
CA ILE A 54 8.48 -14.51 8.01
C ILE A 54 7.97 -15.94 8.13
N ALA A 55 7.64 -16.55 6.99
CA ALA A 55 7.38 -17.98 6.92
C ALA A 55 8.36 -18.63 5.94
N VAL A 56 8.87 -19.81 6.29
CA VAL A 56 9.88 -20.55 5.53
C VAL A 56 9.43 -21.99 5.31
N GLY A 57 9.58 -22.49 4.09
CA GLY A 57 9.38 -23.88 3.73
C GLY A 57 10.73 -24.61 3.57
N ASP A 58 10.86 -25.75 4.25
CA ASP A 58 12.08 -26.58 4.24
C ASP A 58 12.00 -27.78 3.28
N GLY A 59 10.87 -27.94 2.58
CA GLY A 59 10.56 -29.06 1.69
C GLY A 59 9.69 -30.14 2.33
N ALA A 60 9.50 -30.11 3.65
CA ALA A 60 8.65 -31.04 4.39
C ALA A 60 7.50 -30.32 5.12
N THR A 61 7.77 -29.11 5.61
CA THR A 61 6.79 -28.32 6.35
C THR A 61 6.99 -26.82 6.12
N VAL A 62 6.10 -26.00 6.70
CA VAL A 62 6.19 -24.54 6.72
C VAL A 62 6.26 -24.09 8.18
N MET A 63 7.30 -23.33 8.49
CA MET A 63 7.51 -22.70 9.79
C MET A 63 7.32 -21.19 9.67
N ALA A 64 6.81 -20.54 10.71
CA ALA A 64 6.63 -19.09 10.70
C ALA A 64 6.98 -18.48 12.05
N THR A 65 7.63 -17.32 12.01
CA THR A 65 7.85 -16.42 13.15
C THR A 65 7.29 -15.06 12.82
N LYS A 66 6.52 -14.47 13.72
CA LYS A 66 5.91 -13.15 13.54
C LYS A 66 5.66 -12.49 14.90
N ASP A 67 5.79 -11.17 14.95
CA ASP A 67 5.54 -10.38 16.16
C ASP A 67 5.11 -8.96 15.82
N LEU A 68 4.68 -8.24 16.86
CA LEU A 68 4.38 -6.81 16.79
C LEU A 68 5.67 -5.99 16.75
N GLY A 69 5.62 -4.81 16.11
CA GLY A 69 6.71 -3.87 16.03
C GLY A 69 7.40 -3.86 14.66
N LEU A 70 8.49 -3.10 14.61
CA LEU A 70 9.33 -2.98 13.41
C LEU A 70 10.07 -4.31 13.14
N VAL A 71 10.53 -4.50 11.90
CA VAL A 71 11.30 -5.69 11.50
C VAL A 71 12.49 -5.95 12.45
N THR A 72 13.19 -4.89 12.87
CA THR A 72 14.31 -4.98 13.84
C THR A 72 13.89 -5.35 15.26
N GLN A 73 12.62 -5.23 15.59
CA GLN A 73 12.06 -5.57 16.91
C GLN A 73 11.42 -6.97 16.90
N ALA A 74 10.80 -7.33 15.77
CA ALA A 74 10.08 -8.59 15.60
C ALA A 74 10.99 -9.81 15.48
N PHE A 75 12.27 -9.63 15.09
CA PHE A 75 13.18 -10.75 14.84
C PHE A 75 14.53 -10.55 15.50
N THR A 76 15.02 -11.63 16.10
CA THR A 76 16.41 -11.78 16.55
C THR A 76 17.19 -12.68 15.58
N ASP A 77 18.53 -12.68 15.65
CA ASP A 77 19.36 -13.58 14.86
C ASP A 77 19.07 -15.07 15.16
N SER A 78 18.68 -15.38 16.39
CA SER A 78 18.25 -16.72 16.80
C SER A 78 16.97 -17.16 16.09
N ASP A 79 15.98 -16.25 15.96
CA ASP A 79 14.71 -16.54 15.29
C ASP A 79 14.93 -16.84 13.80
N LEU A 80 15.78 -16.04 13.13
CA LEU A 80 16.13 -16.25 11.72
C LEU A 80 16.90 -17.57 11.52
N SER A 81 17.82 -17.89 12.43
CA SER A 81 18.59 -19.14 12.38
C SER A 81 17.73 -20.40 12.61
N ALA A 82 16.58 -20.24 13.27
CA ALA A 82 15.61 -21.32 13.51
C ALA A 82 14.66 -21.57 12.31
N LEU A 83 14.81 -20.82 11.22
CA LEU A 83 13.99 -20.92 10.01
C LEU A 83 14.82 -21.41 8.79
N PRO A 84 15.36 -22.64 8.81
CA PRO A 84 16.05 -23.18 7.65
C PRO A 84 15.07 -23.52 6.53
N GLY A 85 15.47 -23.32 5.27
CA GLY A 85 14.63 -23.69 4.13
C GLY A 85 15.14 -23.17 2.79
N LYS A 86 14.33 -23.41 1.74
CA LYS A 86 14.63 -23.06 0.35
C LYS A 86 13.71 -21.96 -0.19
N VAL A 87 12.60 -21.76 0.47
CA VAL A 87 11.56 -20.82 0.06
C VAL A 87 11.07 -20.06 1.28
N ALA A 88 10.85 -18.75 1.14
CA ALA A 88 10.32 -17.93 2.21
C ALA A 88 9.36 -16.88 1.67
N ILE A 89 8.41 -16.47 2.51
CA ILE A 89 7.63 -15.25 2.33
C ILE A 89 7.74 -14.38 3.58
N GLY A 90 7.63 -13.09 3.38
CA GLY A 90 7.64 -12.10 4.45
C GLY A 90 6.57 -11.04 4.26
N HIS A 91 6.20 -10.43 5.39
CA HIS A 91 5.18 -9.39 5.44
C HIS A 91 5.55 -8.33 6.46
N VAL A 92 5.33 -7.07 6.12
CA VAL A 92 5.24 -5.94 7.05
C VAL A 92 3.82 -5.39 6.99
N ARG A 93 3.20 -5.25 8.19
CA ARG A 93 1.79 -4.91 8.31
C ARG A 93 1.61 -3.49 8.79
N TYR A 94 0.64 -2.82 8.18
CA TYR A 94 -0.06 -1.70 8.75
C TYR A 94 -1.39 -2.19 9.35
N GLY A 95 -1.70 -1.81 10.59
CA GLY A 95 -2.93 -2.23 11.26
C GLY A 95 -4.09 -1.31 10.96
N THR A 96 -5.13 -1.85 10.36
CA THR A 96 -6.43 -1.20 10.26
C THR A 96 -7.20 -1.28 11.59
N ALA A 97 -8.13 -0.34 11.81
CA ALA A 97 -8.96 -0.33 13.01
C ALA A 97 -9.70 -1.66 13.21
N GLY A 98 -9.55 -2.30 14.37
CA GLY A 98 -10.30 -3.50 14.75
C GLY A 98 -9.50 -4.80 14.84
N SER A 99 -8.29 -4.90 14.29
CA SER A 99 -7.47 -6.13 14.33
C SER A 99 -6.16 -5.93 15.09
N LYS A 100 -6.25 -5.62 16.39
CA LYS A 100 -5.09 -5.46 17.27
C LYS A 100 -4.70 -6.83 17.86
N GLY A 101 -3.45 -7.23 17.66
CA GLY A 101 -2.88 -8.45 18.24
C GLY A 101 -1.91 -9.15 17.29
N TRP A 102 -0.99 -9.91 17.86
CA TRP A 102 0.02 -10.66 17.09
C TRP A 102 -0.62 -11.75 16.21
N GLU A 103 -1.82 -12.22 16.54
CA GLU A 103 -2.58 -13.19 15.75
C GLU A 103 -2.89 -12.67 14.36
N SER A 104 -3.14 -11.35 14.25
CA SER A 104 -3.42 -10.67 12.99
C SER A 104 -2.17 -10.36 12.17
N ALA A 105 -0.97 -10.52 12.74
CA ALA A 105 0.27 -10.41 11.98
C ALA A 105 0.34 -11.50 10.90
N GLN A 106 0.90 -11.14 9.74
CA GLN A 106 1.09 -12.06 8.63
C GLN A 106 2.57 -12.51 8.56
N PRO A 107 2.86 -13.66 7.88
CA PRO A 107 1.99 -14.51 7.09
C PRO A 107 0.95 -15.29 7.91
N HIS A 108 -0.25 -15.50 7.32
CA HIS A 108 -1.25 -16.39 7.90
C HIS A 108 -0.99 -17.84 7.52
N LEU A 109 -0.95 -18.71 8.52
CA LEU A 109 -0.88 -20.17 8.32
C LEU A 109 -2.30 -20.72 8.17
N SER A 110 -2.53 -21.49 7.12
CA SER A 110 -3.74 -22.28 6.94
C SER A 110 -3.37 -23.75 6.90
N ALA A 111 -3.92 -24.52 7.85
CA ALA A 111 -3.84 -25.97 7.85
C ALA A 111 -5.27 -26.51 7.72
N ILE A 112 -5.59 -27.08 6.58
CA ILE A 112 -6.88 -27.75 6.30
C ILE A 112 -6.51 -29.16 5.85
N ASN A 113 -6.84 -30.13 6.69
CA ASN A 113 -6.39 -31.52 6.57
C ASN A 113 -4.86 -31.59 6.30
N ASP A 114 -4.43 -32.16 5.16
CA ASP A 114 -3.00 -32.30 4.81
C ASP A 114 -2.42 -31.10 4.05
N VAL A 115 -3.21 -30.01 3.88
CA VAL A 115 -2.76 -28.79 3.19
C VAL A 115 -2.29 -27.77 4.22
N LEU A 116 -0.95 -27.59 4.34
CA LEU A 116 -0.34 -26.51 5.11
C LEU A 116 0.26 -25.50 4.15
N ILE A 117 -0.25 -24.26 4.23
CA ILE A 117 0.23 -23.11 3.45
C ILE A 117 0.50 -21.92 4.37
N ALA A 118 1.38 -21.02 3.94
CA ALA A 118 1.51 -19.67 4.51
C ALA A 118 1.21 -18.64 3.43
N LEU A 119 0.47 -17.59 3.78
CA LEU A 119 0.04 -16.52 2.89
C LEU A 119 0.42 -15.15 3.44
N ALA A 120 1.03 -14.31 2.61
CA ALA A 120 1.23 -12.88 2.81
C ALA A 120 0.40 -12.10 1.80
N HIS A 121 -0.34 -11.08 2.25
CA HIS A 121 -1.33 -10.33 1.49
C HIS A 121 -1.13 -8.82 1.67
N ASN A 122 -1.06 -8.10 0.58
CA ASN A 122 -1.18 -6.64 0.50
C ASN A 122 -2.47 -6.29 -0.24
N GLY A 123 -3.35 -5.53 0.39
CA GLY A 123 -4.61 -5.10 -0.17
C GLY A 123 -5.81 -5.34 0.74
N THR A 124 -7.02 -5.30 0.18
CA THR A 124 -8.26 -5.55 0.90
C THR A 124 -9.27 -6.30 0.01
N LEU A 125 -9.88 -7.33 0.57
CA LEU A 125 -10.99 -8.05 -0.04
C LEU A 125 -12.31 -7.43 0.42
N VAL A 126 -13.07 -6.85 -0.50
CA VAL A 126 -14.32 -6.14 -0.16
C VAL A 126 -15.48 -7.08 0.16
N ASN A 127 -15.39 -8.35 -0.24
CA ASN A 127 -16.40 -9.39 0.01
C ASN A 127 -15.98 -10.42 1.09
N PHE A 128 -14.93 -10.13 1.88
CA PHE A 128 -14.36 -11.12 2.82
C PHE A 128 -15.37 -11.61 3.88
N ASP A 129 -16.32 -10.79 4.32
CA ASP A 129 -17.35 -11.20 5.28
C ASP A 129 -18.27 -12.28 4.71
N GLN A 130 -18.64 -12.15 3.44
CA GLN A 130 -19.45 -13.14 2.74
C GLN A 130 -18.71 -14.47 2.59
N LEU A 131 -17.45 -14.40 2.14
CA LEU A 131 -16.58 -15.58 1.99
C LEU A 131 -16.34 -16.27 3.34
N ARG A 132 -16.17 -15.49 4.41
CA ARG A 132 -16.03 -16.01 5.77
C ARG A 132 -17.25 -16.79 6.23
N VAL A 133 -18.45 -16.25 6.01
CA VAL A 133 -19.71 -16.93 6.35
C VAL A 133 -19.84 -18.25 5.60
N GLU A 134 -19.53 -18.28 4.30
CA GLU A 134 -19.53 -19.49 3.50
C GLU A 134 -18.57 -20.55 4.04
N LEU A 135 -17.34 -20.15 4.35
CA LEU A 135 -16.34 -21.06 4.91
C LEU A 135 -16.74 -21.59 6.30
N ILE A 136 -17.32 -20.77 7.17
CA ILE A 136 -17.85 -21.20 8.49
C ILE A 136 -18.97 -22.23 8.29
N ASN A 137 -19.88 -22.01 7.36
CA ASN A 137 -20.96 -22.96 7.04
C ASN A 137 -20.43 -24.31 6.50
N ASN A 138 -19.22 -24.30 5.91
CA ASN A 138 -18.49 -25.50 5.49
C ASN A 138 -17.55 -26.06 6.58
N GLY A 139 -17.65 -25.58 7.83
CA GLY A 139 -16.89 -26.12 8.96
C GLY A 139 -15.46 -25.61 9.10
N VAL A 140 -15.06 -24.56 8.38
CA VAL A 140 -13.70 -23.98 8.45
C VAL A 140 -13.60 -23.03 9.66
N PRO A 141 -12.69 -23.29 10.61
CA PRO A 141 -12.51 -22.43 11.78
C PRO A 141 -11.65 -21.20 11.47
N PHE A 142 -11.89 -20.09 12.16
CA PHE A 142 -11.14 -18.86 12.10
C PHE A 142 -10.56 -18.47 13.48
N ARG A 143 -9.43 -17.77 13.48
CA ARG A 143 -8.76 -17.23 14.66
C ARG A 143 -8.83 -15.72 14.73
N THR A 144 -8.92 -15.05 13.57
CA THR A 144 -8.96 -13.59 13.43
C THR A 144 -10.16 -13.16 12.59
N HIS A 145 -10.34 -11.84 12.47
CA HIS A 145 -11.32 -11.22 11.59
C HIS A 145 -10.68 -10.58 10.34
N THR A 146 -9.45 -10.99 9.99
CA THR A 146 -8.75 -10.41 8.83
C THR A 146 -9.19 -11.08 7.54
N ASP A 147 -9.31 -10.29 6.49
CA ASP A 147 -9.52 -10.74 5.10
C ASP A 147 -8.40 -11.66 4.61
N SER A 148 -7.16 -11.41 5.08
CA SER A 148 -5.99 -12.24 4.76
C SER A 148 -6.10 -13.66 5.33
N GLU A 149 -6.69 -13.86 6.54
CA GLU A 149 -7.00 -15.20 7.02
C GLU A 149 -8.10 -15.84 6.17
N VAL A 150 -9.11 -15.07 5.76
CA VAL A 150 -10.17 -15.57 4.87
C VAL A 150 -9.58 -16.06 3.55
N ALA A 151 -8.69 -15.29 2.91
CA ALA A 151 -7.99 -15.70 1.70
C ALA A 151 -7.19 -16.99 1.90
N ALA A 152 -6.40 -17.09 2.98
CA ALA A 152 -5.59 -18.28 3.28
C ALA A 152 -6.49 -19.53 3.50
N ARG A 153 -7.60 -19.37 4.22
CA ARG A 153 -8.56 -20.47 4.46
C ARG A 153 -9.29 -20.87 3.18
N LEU A 154 -9.70 -19.91 2.36
CA LEU A 154 -10.37 -20.15 1.09
C LEU A 154 -9.48 -20.95 0.13
N ILE A 155 -8.23 -20.55 -0.02
CA ILE A 155 -7.24 -21.26 -0.84
C ILE A 155 -7.01 -22.69 -0.31
N GLY A 156 -6.83 -22.85 1.00
CA GLY A 156 -6.68 -24.16 1.62
C GLY A 156 -7.85 -25.08 1.38
N PHE A 157 -9.09 -24.56 1.56
CA PHE A 157 -10.35 -25.30 1.35
C PHE A 157 -10.51 -25.78 -0.09
N PHE A 158 -10.25 -24.92 -1.09
CA PHE A 158 -10.34 -25.34 -2.48
C PHE A 158 -9.18 -26.22 -2.93
N THR A 159 -7.99 -26.04 -2.35
CA THR A 159 -6.85 -26.92 -2.60
C THR A 159 -7.15 -28.36 -2.17
N GLU A 160 -7.80 -28.55 -1.03
CA GLU A 160 -8.24 -29.87 -0.59
C GLU A 160 -9.26 -30.48 -1.56
N LYS A 161 -10.29 -29.70 -1.94
CA LYS A 161 -11.33 -30.17 -2.86
C LYS A 161 -10.81 -30.53 -4.25
N LYS A 162 -9.84 -29.78 -4.76
CA LYS A 162 -9.27 -29.96 -6.11
C LYS A 162 -8.03 -30.83 -6.14
N HIS A 163 -7.45 -31.18 -4.98
CA HIS A 163 -6.20 -31.92 -4.80
C HIS A 163 -4.97 -31.25 -5.45
N GLN A 164 -5.09 -29.99 -5.87
CA GLN A 164 -4.03 -29.22 -6.53
C GLN A 164 -4.04 -27.77 -6.03
N LEU A 165 -2.89 -27.27 -5.55
CA LEU A 165 -2.79 -25.91 -4.98
C LEU A 165 -3.06 -24.82 -6.01
N ARG A 166 -2.55 -24.94 -7.24
CA ARG A 166 -2.78 -23.94 -8.30
C ARG A 166 -4.27 -23.82 -8.65
N ALA A 167 -4.96 -24.94 -8.76
CA ALA A 167 -6.42 -24.94 -8.99
C ALA A 167 -7.16 -24.34 -7.79
N GLY A 168 -6.71 -24.63 -6.56
CA GLY A 168 -7.24 -24.00 -5.33
C GLY A 168 -7.08 -22.49 -5.32
N ILE A 169 -5.89 -22.00 -5.69
CA ILE A 169 -5.62 -20.55 -5.82
C ILE A 169 -6.52 -19.94 -6.90
N ALA A 170 -6.58 -20.53 -8.11
CA ALA A 170 -7.39 -20.01 -9.20
C ALA A 170 -8.88 -19.93 -8.84
N HIS A 171 -9.42 -20.95 -8.15
CA HIS A 171 -10.80 -20.92 -7.69
C HIS A 171 -11.05 -19.87 -6.61
N ALA A 172 -10.11 -19.72 -5.67
CA ALA A 172 -10.18 -18.67 -4.67
C ALA A 172 -10.13 -17.27 -5.32
N MET A 173 -9.23 -17.05 -6.29
CA MET A 173 -9.14 -15.79 -7.05
C MET A 173 -10.45 -15.44 -7.75
N ALA A 174 -11.16 -16.43 -8.31
CA ALA A 174 -12.46 -16.23 -8.98
C ALA A 174 -13.59 -15.83 -8.01
N MET A 175 -13.41 -16.06 -6.70
CA MET A 175 -14.39 -15.70 -5.67
C MET A 175 -14.01 -14.44 -4.90
N MET A 176 -12.73 -14.08 -4.87
CA MET A 176 -12.25 -12.90 -4.14
C MET A 176 -12.49 -11.63 -4.95
N GLU A 177 -13.13 -10.65 -4.33
CA GLU A 177 -13.37 -9.32 -4.89
C GLU A 177 -12.57 -8.28 -4.09
N GLY A 178 -11.89 -7.36 -4.78
CA GLY A 178 -11.07 -6.31 -4.16
C GLY A 178 -9.73 -6.10 -4.86
N GLY A 179 -8.85 -5.34 -4.22
CA GLY A 179 -7.47 -5.13 -4.66
C GLY A 179 -6.52 -5.98 -3.84
N TYR A 180 -5.76 -6.88 -4.47
CA TYR A 180 -4.82 -7.72 -3.75
C TYR A 180 -3.56 -8.09 -4.54
N ALA A 181 -2.44 -8.19 -3.82
CA ALA A 181 -1.20 -8.83 -4.26
C ALA A 181 -0.75 -9.80 -3.17
N MET A 182 -0.53 -11.04 -3.53
CA MET A 182 -0.29 -12.13 -2.58
C MET A 182 0.95 -12.94 -2.93
N ALA A 183 1.69 -13.34 -1.88
CA ALA A 183 2.72 -14.37 -1.93
C ALA A 183 2.32 -15.52 -1.01
N LEU A 184 2.48 -16.75 -1.50
CA LEU A 184 2.10 -17.96 -0.79
C LEU A 184 3.21 -18.99 -0.92
N ILE A 185 3.48 -19.74 0.15
CA ILE A 185 4.36 -20.91 0.11
C ILE A 185 3.64 -22.16 0.58
N ARG A 186 4.04 -23.27 -0.03
CA ARG A 186 3.77 -24.62 0.42
C ARG A 186 5.03 -25.45 0.25
N GLU A 187 5.51 -26.07 1.33
CA GLU A 187 6.69 -26.93 1.32
C GLU A 187 7.90 -26.26 0.64
N ASN A 188 8.15 -26.55 -0.64
CA ASN A 188 9.30 -26.08 -1.43
C ASN A 188 8.90 -25.17 -2.62
N ALA A 189 7.66 -24.71 -2.71
CA ALA A 189 7.19 -23.90 -3.83
C ALA A 189 6.69 -22.54 -3.37
N LEU A 190 7.08 -21.49 -4.12
CA LEU A 190 6.58 -20.12 -4.02
C LEU A 190 5.51 -19.90 -5.08
N TYR A 191 4.41 -19.28 -4.66
CA TYR A 191 3.36 -18.78 -5.54
C TYR A 191 3.20 -17.28 -5.34
N ALA A 192 2.97 -16.56 -6.44
CA ALA A 192 2.66 -15.13 -6.40
C ALA A 192 1.51 -14.85 -7.36
N PHE A 193 0.52 -14.07 -6.93
CA PHE A 193 -0.66 -13.77 -7.73
C PHE A 193 -1.28 -12.42 -7.36
N ARG A 194 -2.05 -11.88 -8.29
CA ARG A 194 -2.56 -10.52 -8.27
C ARG A 194 -4.01 -10.48 -8.72
N ASP A 195 -4.78 -9.53 -8.22
CA ASP A 195 -6.16 -9.28 -8.64
C ASP A 195 -6.26 -9.00 -10.16
N PRO A 196 -7.46 -9.20 -10.78
CA PRO A 196 -7.61 -9.07 -12.23
C PRO A 196 -7.49 -7.62 -12.75
N HIS A 197 -7.54 -6.61 -11.88
CA HIS A 197 -7.29 -5.21 -12.24
C HIS A 197 -5.83 -4.78 -12.00
N GLY A 198 -5.07 -5.56 -11.22
CA GLY A 198 -3.72 -5.24 -10.81
C GLY A 198 -3.63 -4.00 -9.91
N ILE A 199 -4.57 -3.85 -8.96
CA ILE A 199 -4.65 -2.65 -8.09
C ILE A 199 -3.41 -2.53 -7.22
N ARG A 200 -2.98 -3.62 -6.57
CA ARG A 200 -1.80 -3.60 -5.69
C ARG A 200 -0.53 -4.02 -6.44
N PRO A 201 0.61 -3.37 -6.16
CA PRO A 201 1.86 -3.68 -6.86
C PRO A 201 2.44 -5.04 -6.44
N LEU A 202 3.00 -5.76 -7.42
CA LEU A 202 3.77 -6.97 -7.21
C LEU A 202 4.73 -7.18 -8.39
N CYS A 203 6.03 -7.16 -8.16
CA CYS A 203 7.05 -7.37 -9.17
C CYS A 203 7.79 -8.69 -8.99
N LEU A 204 8.33 -9.21 -10.10
CA LEU A 204 9.14 -10.41 -10.19
C LEU A 204 10.58 -10.02 -10.48
N GLY A 205 11.51 -10.56 -9.72
CA GLY A 205 12.95 -10.45 -9.91
C GLY A 205 13.65 -11.80 -9.96
N LYS A 206 14.85 -11.80 -10.50
CA LYS A 206 15.70 -12.99 -10.62
C LYS A 206 17.06 -12.73 -9.95
N LEU A 207 17.50 -13.63 -9.09
CA LEU A 207 18.84 -13.56 -8.50
C LEU A 207 19.91 -13.84 -9.56
N ALA A 208 21.09 -13.25 -9.38
CA ALA A 208 22.24 -13.49 -10.24
C ALA A 208 22.57 -15.00 -10.33
N ASP A 209 23.22 -15.40 -11.43
CA ASP A 209 23.68 -16.78 -11.66
C ASP A 209 22.59 -17.86 -11.56
N ASP A 210 21.34 -17.50 -11.89
CA ASP A 210 20.18 -18.41 -11.83
C ASP A 210 19.92 -19.02 -10.43
N GLN A 211 20.36 -18.34 -9.37
CA GLN A 211 20.30 -18.88 -8.00
C GLN A 211 18.91 -18.77 -7.36
N GLY A 212 17.93 -18.19 -8.03
CA GLY A 212 16.58 -18.11 -7.50
C GLY A 212 15.71 -17.00 -8.08
N TRP A 213 14.49 -16.92 -7.56
CA TRP A 213 13.46 -15.96 -7.95
C TRP A 213 12.90 -15.25 -6.74
N VAL A 214 12.53 -14.00 -6.95
CA VAL A 214 12.02 -13.10 -5.91
C VAL A 214 10.75 -12.44 -6.40
N VAL A 215 9.78 -12.26 -5.50
CA VAL A 215 8.62 -11.41 -5.72
C VAL A 215 8.54 -10.38 -4.60
N ALA A 216 8.14 -9.16 -4.91
CA ALA A 216 8.06 -8.08 -3.93
C ALA A 216 7.00 -7.05 -4.31
N SER A 217 6.47 -6.35 -3.32
CA SER A 217 5.60 -5.18 -3.55
C SER A 217 6.32 -4.06 -4.30
N GLU A 218 7.63 -3.88 -4.06
CA GLU A 218 8.44 -2.83 -4.67
C GLU A 218 9.83 -3.31 -5.10
N THR A 219 10.40 -2.67 -6.12
CA THR A 219 11.73 -3.02 -6.64
C THR A 219 12.86 -2.72 -5.65
N CYS A 220 12.69 -1.79 -4.70
CA CYS A 220 13.69 -1.53 -3.65
C CYS A 220 13.99 -2.78 -2.81
N ALA A 221 13.04 -3.72 -2.69
CA ALA A 221 13.26 -5.00 -2.02
C ALA A 221 14.02 -6.00 -2.91
N LEU A 222 13.92 -5.89 -4.24
CA LEU A 222 14.75 -6.65 -5.18
C LEU A 222 16.21 -6.18 -5.08
N ASP A 223 16.42 -4.86 -5.09
CA ASP A 223 17.75 -4.25 -5.05
C ASP A 223 18.53 -4.69 -3.81
N ILE A 224 17.89 -4.69 -2.62
CA ILE A 224 18.57 -5.06 -1.36
C ILE A 224 19.01 -6.52 -1.32
N VAL A 225 18.32 -7.43 -2.01
CA VAL A 225 18.69 -8.85 -2.08
C VAL A 225 19.53 -9.18 -3.31
N GLY A 226 19.84 -8.20 -4.16
CA GLY A 226 20.65 -8.37 -5.37
C GLY A 226 19.92 -9.11 -6.50
N ALA A 227 18.60 -8.93 -6.60
CA ALA A 227 17.78 -9.49 -7.67
C ALA A 227 17.55 -8.45 -8.78
N GLU A 228 17.71 -8.86 -10.03
CA GLU A 228 17.35 -8.04 -11.19
C GLU A 228 15.84 -8.08 -11.42
N TYR A 229 15.25 -6.91 -11.69
CA TYR A 229 13.84 -6.80 -12.07
C TYR A 229 13.60 -7.47 -13.43
N VAL A 230 12.62 -8.34 -13.49
CA VAL A 230 12.22 -9.04 -14.72
C VAL A 230 10.97 -8.40 -15.32
N ARG A 231 9.90 -8.33 -14.54
CA ARG A 231 8.61 -7.72 -14.90
C ARG A 231 7.67 -7.64 -13.70
N ASP A 232 6.56 -6.96 -13.86
CA ASP A 232 5.46 -7.05 -12.91
C ASP A 232 4.70 -8.38 -13.08
N VAL A 233 4.09 -8.87 -11.99
CA VAL A 233 3.09 -9.94 -12.05
C VAL A 233 1.86 -9.37 -12.73
N ARG A 234 1.35 -10.05 -13.76
CA ARG A 234 0.21 -9.56 -14.53
C ARG A 234 -1.09 -9.61 -13.71
N PRO A 235 -2.07 -8.75 -14.01
CA PRO A 235 -3.41 -8.89 -13.46
C PRO A 235 -4.00 -10.28 -13.74
N GLY A 236 -4.54 -10.94 -12.72
CA GLY A 236 -5.13 -12.28 -12.84
C GLY A 236 -4.14 -13.45 -13.02
N GLU A 237 -2.82 -13.17 -12.98
CA GLU A 237 -1.77 -14.18 -13.16
C GLU A 237 -1.44 -14.90 -11.85
N ILE A 238 -1.10 -16.19 -11.95
CA ILE A 238 -0.43 -16.99 -10.93
C ILE A 238 0.96 -17.36 -11.43
N ILE A 239 2.01 -16.96 -10.71
CA ILE A 239 3.38 -17.42 -10.88
C ILE A 239 3.63 -18.54 -9.88
N ARG A 240 4.27 -19.62 -10.31
CA ARG A 240 4.80 -20.68 -9.44
C ARG A 240 6.30 -20.82 -9.67
N VAL A 241 7.06 -20.89 -8.60
CA VAL A 241 8.51 -21.19 -8.61
C VAL A 241 8.78 -22.38 -7.70
N SER A 242 9.52 -23.37 -8.20
CA SER A 242 9.92 -24.57 -7.46
C SER A 242 11.17 -25.18 -8.07
N ASP A 243 11.59 -26.36 -7.60
CA ASP A 243 12.69 -27.13 -8.19
C ASP A 243 12.48 -27.44 -9.70
N ASP A 244 11.23 -27.45 -10.19
CA ASP A 244 10.88 -27.62 -11.61
C ASP A 244 11.09 -26.34 -12.44
N GLY A 245 11.52 -25.23 -11.80
CA GLY A 245 11.67 -23.92 -12.42
C GLY A 245 10.48 -23.00 -12.20
N ILE A 246 10.38 -21.95 -13.04
CA ILE A 246 9.29 -20.96 -13.00
C ILE A 246 8.23 -21.30 -14.04
N SER A 247 6.97 -21.19 -13.64
CA SER A 247 5.81 -21.29 -14.54
C SER A 247 4.82 -20.16 -14.25
N SER A 248 4.09 -19.75 -15.28
CA SER A 248 3.09 -18.69 -15.23
C SER A 248 1.79 -19.21 -15.83
N THR A 249 0.67 -18.90 -15.19
CA THR A 249 -0.68 -19.25 -15.65
C THR A 249 -1.59 -18.04 -15.51
N GLN A 250 -2.28 -17.65 -16.57
CA GLN A 250 -3.37 -16.68 -16.49
C GLN A 250 -4.58 -17.40 -15.91
N ALA A 251 -4.90 -17.14 -14.64
CA ALA A 251 -5.97 -17.80 -13.90
C ALA A 251 -7.32 -17.11 -14.08
N LEU A 252 -7.30 -15.80 -14.21
CA LEU A 252 -8.46 -14.97 -14.51
C LEU A 252 -8.14 -14.11 -15.73
N ASP A 253 -9.12 -13.88 -16.59
CA ASP A 253 -8.97 -12.89 -17.65
C ASP A 253 -8.68 -11.51 -17.03
N PRO A 254 -7.72 -10.75 -17.58
CA PRO A 254 -7.47 -9.41 -17.09
C PRO A 254 -8.69 -8.54 -17.30
N GLU A 255 -9.11 -7.84 -16.25
CA GLU A 255 -10.11 -6.80 -16.36
C GLU A 255 -9.46 -5.45 -16.72
N ALA A 256 -10.28 -4.39 -16.80
CA ALA A 256 -9.76 -3.06 -17.02
C ALA A 256 -8.71 -2.70 -15.97
N ARG A 257 -7.47 -2.50 -16.43
CA ARG A 257 -6.34 -2.19 -15.56
C ARG A 257 -6.64 -0.98 -14.67
N ALA A 258 -6.29 -1.06 -13.39
CA ALA A 258 -6.58 -0.02 -12.40
C ALA A 258 -5.51 0.00 -11.29
N GLU A 259 -4.24 0.19 -11.66
CA GLU A 259 -3.15 0.27 -10.67
C GLU A 259 -3.34 1.48 -9.76
N CYS A 260 -3.09 1.33 -8.47
CA CYS A 260 -3.24 2.42 -7.50
C CYS A 260 -2.30 3.58 -7.84
N ILE A 261 -2.85 4.73 -8.25
CA ILE A 261 -2.05 5.91 -8.60
C ILE A 261 -1.36 6.50 -7.37
N PHE A 262 -1.90 6.29 -6.18
CA PHE A 262 -1.37 6.81 -4.92
C PHE A 262 -0.02 6.18 -4.53
N GLU A 263 0.33 5.01 -5.09
CA GLU A 263 1.67 4.43 -4.99
C GLU A 263 2.74 5.41 -5.50
N HIS A 264 2.45 6.10 -6.60
CA HIS A 264 3.37 7.09 -7.18
C HIS A 264 3.40 8.40 -6.41
N VAL A 265 2.28 8.79 -5.79
CA VAL A 265 2.18 10.03 -5.00
C VAL A 265 2.90 9.89 -3.67
N TYR A 266 2.61 8.81 -2.91
CA TYR A 266 3.03 8.72 -1.52
C TYR A 266 3.69 7.39 -1.12
N PHE A 267 3.03 6.22 -1.37
CA PHE A 267 3.42 4.99 -0.68
C PHE A 267 4.79 4.44 -1.09
N ALA A 268 5.05 4.34 -2.39
CA ALA A 268 6.29 3.73 -2.85
C ALA A 268 7.52 4.57 -2.52
N ARG A 269 8.63 3.90 -2.22
CA ARG A 269 9.90 4.59 -1.99
C ARG A 269 10.37 5.30 -3.25
N PRO A 270 11.04 6.46 -3.11
CA PRO A 270 11.53 7.22 -4.27
C PRO A 270 12.48 6.45 -5.20
N ASP A 271 13.24 5.51 -4.66
CA ASP A 271 14.18 4.64 -5.41
C ASP A 271 13.49 3.45 -6.09
N SER A 272 12.25 3.12 -5.73
CA SER A 272 11.46 2.10 -6.42
C SER A 272 11.12 2.52 -7.86
N ARG A 273 10.92 1.51 -8.74
CA ARG A 273 10.60 1.70 -10.16
C ARG A 273 9.28 1.04 -10.51
N PHE A 274 8.49 1.74 -11.31
CA PHE A 274 7.25 1.24 -11.93
C PHE A 274 7.32 1.51 -13.43
N HIS A 275 7.07 0.50 -14.24
CA HIS A 275 7.07 0.61 -15.71
C HIS A 275 8.31 1.33 -16.26
N GLY A 276 9.48 1.05 -15.66
CA GLY A 276 10.77 1.60 -16.08
C GLY A 276 11.10 3.02 -15.57
N LYS A 277 10.17 3.71 -14.89
CA LYS A 277 10.42 5.02 -14.27
C LYS A 277 10.60 4.90 -12.77
N SER A 278 11.53 5.67 -12.18
CA SER A 278 11.64 5.78 -10.72
C SER A 278 10.52 6.65 -10.14
N VAL A 279 10.07 6.31 -8.95
CA VAL A 279 9.10 7.12 -8.20
C VAL A 279 9.62 8.54 -7.98
N TYR A 280 10.93 8.67 -7.70
CA TYR A 280 11.58 9.98 -7.59
C TYR A 280 11.34 10.83 -8.83
N SER A 281 11.61 10.29 -10.05
CA SER A 281 11.46 11.05 -11.29
C SER A 281 9.99 11.43 -11.57
N MET A 282 9.05 10.58 -11.18
CA MET A 282 7.63 10.88 -11.30
C MET A 282 7.21 12.00 -10.36
N ARG A 283 7.59 11.94 -9.08
CA ARG A 283 7.30 13.01 -8.09
C ARG A 283 7.96 14.33 -8.45
N TYR A 284 9.18 14.29 -8.97
CA TYR A 284 9.86 15.47 -9.49
C TYR A 284 9.05 16.11 -10.65
N ALA A 285 8.61 15.31 -11.63
CA ALA A 285 7.78 15.78 -12.73
C ALA A 285 6.41 16.32 -12.25
N MET A 286 5.80 15.70 -11.23
CA MET A 286 4.57 16.21 -10.61
C MET A 286 4.80 17.61 -10.01
N GLY A 287 5.95 17.84 -9.35
CA GLY A 287 6.32 19.15 -8.82
C GLY A 287 6.51 20.20 -9.92
N GLN A 288 7.15 19.86 -11.04
CA GLN A 288 7.24 20.75 -12.20
C GLN A 288 5.84 21.10 -12.75
N ARG A 289 4.99 20.09 -12.88
CA ARG A 289 3.62 20.31 -13.36
C ARG A 289 2.80 21.17 -12.40
N LEU A 290 2.92 20.96 -11.10
CA LEU A 290 2.27 21.77 -10.07
C LEU A 290 2.73 23.23 -10.14
N ALA A 291 4.01 23.48 -10.43
CA ALA A 291 4.55 24.82 -10.63
C ALA A 291 3.96 25.52 -11.87
N GLN A 292 3.69 24.77 -12.92
CA GLN A 292 3.03 25.29 -14.14
C GLN A 292 1.55 25.62 -13.87
N GLU A 293 0.84 24.78 -13.09
CA GLU A 293 -0.57 24.95 -12.79
C GLU A 293 -0.83 26.03 -11.72
N ALA A 294 0.06 26.14 -10.72
CA ALA A 294 -0.12 27.04 -9.58
C ALA A 294 1.21 27.69 -9.15
N PRO A 295 1.79 28.57 -9.98
CA PRO A 295 3.02 29.27 -9.64
C PRO A 295 2.82 30.20 -8.43
N ALA A 296 3.92 30.56 -7.75
CA ALA A 296 3.94 31.56 -6.69
C ALA A 296 5.25 32.37 -6.72
N ASP A 297 5.15 33.66 -6.42
CA ASP A 297 6.30 34.55 -6.29
C ASP A 297 6.80 34.52 -4.84
N VAL A 298 7.84 33.77 -4.59
CA VAL A 298 8.38 33.46 -3.26
C VAL A 298 9.91 33.50 -3.24
N ASP A 299 10.48 33.49 -2.05
CA ASP A 299 11.93 33.57 -1.85
C ASP A 299 12.58 32.18 -1.73
N LEU A 300 11.81 31.16 -1.33
CA LEU A 300 12.32 29.80 -1.10
C LEU A 300 11.21 28.75 -1.28
N VAL A 301 11.55 27.65 -1.93
CA VAL A 301 10.72 26.44 -2.01
C VAL A 301 11.28 25.40 -1.05
N ILE A 302 10.42 24.80 -0.22
CA ILE A 302 10.76 23.72 0.70
C ILE A 302 9.81 22.55 0.53
N GLY A 303 10.25 21.33 0.86
CA GLY A 303 9.40 20.14 0.90
C GLY A 303 9.08 19.71 2.32
N VAL A 304 7.91 19.10 2.52
CA VAL A 304 7.63 18.36 3.76
C VAL A 304 8.37 17.02 3.69
N PRO A 305 9.32 16.75 4.62
CA PRO A 305 10.11 15.52 4.58
C PRO A 305 9.25 14.27 4.91
N ASP A 306 9.43 13.12 4.22
CA ASP A 306 10.37 12.84 3.14
C ASP A 306 9.68 12.92 1.75
N SER A 307 8.36 12.74 1.68
CA SER A 307 7.55 12.60 0.45
C SER A 307 7.49 13.87 -0.40
N GLY A 308 7.42 15.04 0.24
CA GLY A 308 7.36 16.34 -0.41
C GLY A 308 8.72 16.84 -0.98
N MET A 309 9.84 16.16 -0.70
CA MET A 309 11.16 16.64 -1.14
C MET A 309 11.36 16.58 -2.67
N PRO A 310 11.12 15.44 -3.36
CA PRO A 310 11.28 15.38 -4.81
C PRO A 310 10.36 16.35 -5.58
N PRO A 311 9.06 16.48 -5.25
CA PRO A 311 8.21 17.45 -5.94
C PRO A 311 8.57 18.91 -5.60
N ALA A 312 9.06 19.22 -4.41
CA ALA A 312 9.54 20.58 -4.09
C ALA A 312 10.74 20.96 -4.92
N GLU A 313 11.69 20.05 -5.13
CA GLU A 313 12.84 20.26 -6.01
C GLU A 313 12.37 20.49 -7.46
N GLY A 314 11.42 19.68 -7.97
CA GLY A 314 10.83 19.84 -9.30
C GLY A 314 10.11 21.18 -9.46
N PHE A 315 9.34 21.60 -8.46
CA PHE A 315 8.64 22.89 -8.42
C PHE A 315 9.61 24.07 -8.49
N ALA A 316 10.64 24.04 -7.64
CA ALA A 316 11.66 25.08 -7.60
C ALA A 316 12.43 25.20 -8.93
N HIS A 317 12.82 24.05 -9.50
CA HIS A 317 13.53 24.02 -10.77
C HIS A 317 12.71 24.61 -11.92
N GLU A 318 11.42 24.30 -12.00
CA GLU A 318 10.52 24.80 -13.06
C GLU A 318 10.40 26.33 -13.04
N LEU A 319 10.35 26.93 -11.86
CA LEU A 319 10.22 28.39 -11.71
C LEU A 319 11.56 29.12 -11.57
N GLY A 320 12.68 28.40 -11.54
CA GLY A 320 14.00 29.00 -11.30
C GLY A 320 14.16 29.58 -9.89
N LEU A 321 13.42 29.05 -8.91
CA LEU A 321 13.44 29.50 -7.53
C LEU A 321 14.48 28.71 -6.70
N PRO A 322 15.02 29.30 -5.60
CA PRO A 322 15.84 28.56 -4.66
C PRO A 322 15.06 27.39 -4.03
N PHE A 323 15.70 26.22 -3.95
CA PHE A 323 15.23 25.07 -3.18
C PHE A 323 16.12 24.89 -1.94
N GLY A 324 15.51 24.55 -0.80
CA GLY A 324 16.25 24.30 0.43
C GLY A 324 15.45 23.54 1.49
N GLU A 325 16.12 23.20 2.57
CA GLU A 325 15.49 22.58 3.73
C GLU A 325 14.91 23.67 4.66
N GLY A 326 13.60 23.65 4.87
CA GLY A 326 12.91 24.52 5.83
C GLY A 326 12.38 23.74 7.04
N LEU A 327 12.27 22.41 6.89
CA LEU A 327 11.78 21.47 7.90
C LEU A 327 12.74 20.30 8.04
N ILE A 328 13.02 19.88 9.28
CA ILE A 328 13.83 18.69 9.57
C ILE A 328 12.96 17.65 10.27
N LYS A 329 12.99 16.43 9.73
CA LYS A 329 12.36 15.27 10.33
C LYS A 329 13.31 14.59 11.32
N ASN A 330 12.84 14.37 12.54
CA ASN A 330 13.56 13.56 13.51
C ASN A 330 13.42 12.07 13.17
N ARG A 331 14.48 11.47 12.64
CA ARG A 331 14.53 10.07 12.19
C ARG A 331 14.51 9.06 13.35
N TYR A 332 14.73 9.49 14.59
CA TYR A 332 14.80 8.63 15.77
C TYR A 332 13.47 8.54 16.52
N VAL A 333 12.47 9.33 16.15
CA VAL A 333 11.13 9.25 16.72
C VAL A 333 10.32 8.21 15.94
N ALA A 334 10.17 7.04 16.54
CA ALA A 334 9.21 6.04 16.08
C ALA A 334 7.77 6.55 16.28
N ARG A 335 6.77 5.80 15.79
CA ARG A 335 5.35 6.10 16.02
C ARG A 335 5.11 6.41 17.49
N THR A 336 4.64 7.61 17.79
CA THR A 336 4.25 8.00 19.15
C THR A 336 2.93 7.32 19.48
N PHE A 337 2.84 6.75 20.70
CA PHE A 337 1.56 6.27 21.24
C PHE A 337 0.48 7.36 21.19
N ILE A 338 -0.78 6.94 21.04
CA ILE A 338 -1.94 7.83 21.08
C ILE A 338 -1.84 8.70 22.34
N GLN A 339 -1.72 10.00 22.16
CA GLN A 339 -1.57 10.95 23.26
C GLN A 339 -2.96 11.43 23.71
N PRO A 340 -3.30 11.35 24.99
CA PRO A 340 -4.65 11.62 25.48
C PRO A 340 -5.05 13.10 25.51
N THR A 341 -4.09 14.03 25.40
CA THR A 341 -4.37 15.48 25.45
C THR A 341 -3.89 16.19 24.20
N GLN A 342 -4.54 17.33 23.86
CA GLN A 342 -4.17 18.17 22.72
C GLN A 342 -2.73 18.68 22.82
N GLU A 343 -2.28 19.10 24.03
CA GLU A 343 -0.91 19.57 24.26
C GLU A 343 0.13 18.49 23.97
N LEU A 344 -0.13 17.24 24.38
CA LEU A 344 0.76 16.11 24.11
C LEU A 344 0.78 15.75 22.61
N ARG A 345 -0.34 15.93 21.91
CA ARG A 345 -0.40 15.73 20.45
C ARG A 345 0.45 16.79 19.71
N GLU A 346 0.32 18.06 20.07
CA GLU A 346 1.13 19.14 19.51
C GLU A 346 2.63 18.92 19.79
N MET A 347 2.97 18.45 21.00
CA MET A 347 4.33 18.06 21.35
C MET A 347 4.82 16.87 20.51
N GLY A 348 3.96 15.91 20.21
CA GLY A 348 4.24 14.75 19.35
C GLY A 348 4.62 15.16 17.92
N VAL A 349 3.96 16.17 17.35
CA VAL A 349 4.33 16.69 16.02
C VAL A 349 5.66 17.44 16.05
N ARG A 350 5.88 18.30 17.09
CA ARG A 350 7.17 18.98 17.29
C ARG A 350 8.33 18.02 17.50
N LEU A 351 8.08 16.82 18.07
CA LEU A 351 9.08 15.77 18.17
C LEU A 351 9.45 15.18 16.80
N LYS A 352 8.51 15.19 15.83
CA LYS A 352 8.71 14.60 14.50
C LYS A 352 9.29 15.60 13.51
N LEU A 353 8.86 16.87 13.55
CA LEU A 353 9.24 17.92 12.60
C LEU A 353 9.65 19.19 13.33
N ASN A 354 10.74 19.83 12.90
CA ASN A 354 11.18 21.13 13.39
C ASN A 354 11.49 22.06 12.22
N ALA A 355 11.13 23.36 12.37
CA ALA A 355 11.47 24.38 11.40
C ALA A 355 12.95 24.81 11.57
N LEU A 356 13.64 25.02 10.46
CA LEU A 356 14.98 25.63 10.41
C LEU A 356 14.83 27.15 10.36
N ILE A 357 14.86 27.79 11.52
CA ILE A 357 14.63 29.25 11.68
C ILE A 357 15.53 30.06 10.75
N ASP A 358 16.81 29.76 10.68
CA ASP A 358 17.80 30.49 9.86
C ASP A 358 17.47 30.43 8.36
N ASN A 359 16.73 29.37 7.91
CA ASN A 359 16.38 29.21 6.52
C ASN A 359 15.01 29.83 6.18
N VAL A 360 14.09 29.96 7.15
CA VAL A 360 12.70 30.35 6.88
C VAL A 360 12.35 31.76 7.37
N ALA A 361 13.04 32.26 8.39
CA ALA A 361 12.71 33.58 8.97
C ALA A 361 12.82 34.71 7.96
N GLY A 362 11.82 35.56 7.90
CA GLY A 362 11.72 36.70 7.00
C GLY A 362 11.47 36.39 5.54
N LYS A 363 11.20 35.10 5.18
CA LYS A 363 10.99 34.66 3.80
C LYS A 363 9.52 34.36 3.51
N ARG A 364 9.15 34.52 2.24
CA ARG A 364 7.93 33.98 1.63
C ARG A 364 8.26 32.57 1.13
N LEU A 365 7.46 31.61 1.52
CA LEU A 365 7.74 30.18 1.26
C LEU A 365 6.68 29.55 0.37
N VAL A 366 7.11 28.71 -0.58
CA VAL A 366 6.28 27.60 -1.06
C VAL A 366 6.65 26.36 -0.26
N VAL A 367 5.64 25.69 0.28
CA VAL A 367 5.75 24.41 0.98
C VAL A 367 5.05 23.36 0.17
N VAL A 368 5.80 22.38 -0.34
CA VAL A 368 5.25 21.29 -1.13
C VAL A 368 5.05 20.06 -0.24
N ASP A 369 3.82 19.52 -0.24
CA ASP A 369 3.46 18.28 0.44
C ASP A 369 2.83 17.28 -0.53
N ASP A 370 2.72 16.00 -0.15
CA ASP A 370 2.16 14.97 -1.02
C ASP A 370 0.62 15.05 -1.13
N SER A 371 -0.07 15.21 0.00
CA SER A 371 -1.54 15.18 0.08
C SER A 371 -2.07 15.89 1.32
N ILE A 372 -3.33 16.31 1.30
CA ILE A 372 -4.08 16.73 2.49
C ILE A 372 -5.27 15.78 2.67
N VAL A 373 -5.37 15.18 3.87
CA VAL A 373 -6.47 14.26 4.23
C VAL A 373 -7.42 14.93 5.22
N ARG A 374 -6.97 15.21 6.44
CA ARG A 374 -7.75 15.90 7.50
C ARG A 374 -7.36 17.37 7.68
N GLY A 375 -6.21 17.78 7.17
CA GLY A 375 -5.65 19.13 7.25
C GLY A 375 -5.04 19.50 8.60
N THR A 376 -5.01 18.60 9.59
CA THR A 376 -4.47 18.89 10.93
C THR A 376 -2.95 18.99 10.91
N THR A 377 -2.24 18.13 10.18
CA THR A 377 -0.79 18.19 10.00
C THR A 377 -0.38 19.42 9.22
N SER A 378 -1.05 19.71 8.10
CA SER A 378 -0.77 20.90 7.29
C SER A 378 -0.96 22.20 8.09
N LYS A 379 -2.01 22.27 8.91
CA LYS A 379 -2.23 23.40 9.85
C LYS A 379 -1.09 23.56 10.83
N GLN A 380 -0.57 22.46 11.38
CA GLN A 380 0.55 22.51 12.33
C GLN A 380 1.86 22.91 11.65
N ILE A 381 2.10 22.44 10.42
CA ILE A 381 3.27 22.82 9.61
C ILE A 381 3.24 24.31 9.29
N VAL A 382 2.11 24.83 8.80
CA VAL A 382 1.94 26.26 8.49
C VAL A 382 2.18 27.11 9.74
N ARG A 383 1.55 26.74 10.87
CA ARG A 383 1.77 27.44 12.13
C ARG A 383 3.24 27.42 12.56
N MET A 384 3.89 26.26 12.50
CA MET A 384 5.30 26.09 12.88
C MET A 384 6.22 26.99 12.04
N LEU A 385 5.99 27.10 10.74
CA LEU A 385 6.78 27.95 9.84
C LEU A 385 6.52 29.45 10.12
N LYS A 386 5.27 29.84 10.36
CA LYS A 386 4.92 31.23 10.75
C LYS A 386 5.51 31.60 12.13
N ASP A 387 5.44 30.70 13.10
CA ASP A 387 6.07 30.87 14.42
C ASP A 387 7.63 30.96 14.32
N ALA A 388 8.24 30.31 13.30
CA ALA A 388 9.66 30.41 12.99
C ALA A 388 10.02 31.69 12.21
N GLY A 389 9.04 32.57 11.91
CA GLY A 389 9.27 33.87 11.30
C GLY A 389 9.07 33.93 9.77
N ALA A 390 8.49 32.91 9.14
CA ALA A 390 8.10 32.99 7.73
C ALA A 390 7.04 34.12 7.55
N THR A 391 7.20 34.94 6.52
CA THR A 391 6.28 36.07 6.24
C THR A 391 5.05 35.64 5.48
N GLU A 392 5.19 34.68 4.59
CA GLU A 392 4.10 34.05 3.85
C GLU A 392 4.37 32.55 3.69
N VAL A 393 3.32 31.73 3.71
CA VAL A 393 3.36 30.26 3.54
C VAL A 393 2.33 29.85 2.51
N HIS A 394 2.79 29.48 1.31
CA HIS A 394 1.96 29.02 0.21
C HIS A 394 2.05 27.50 0.11
N MET A 395 0.95 26.81 0.40
CA MET A 395 0.89 25.34 0.31
C MET A 395 0.66 24.89 -1.12
N ARG A 396 1.40 23.88 -1.56
CA ARG A 396 1.29 23.25 -2.88
C ARG A 396 1.25 21.74 -2.70
N ILE A 397 0.16 21.14 -3.10
CA ILE A 397 -0.11 19.72 -2.83
C ILE A 397 0.08 18.91 -4.11
N ASN A 398 0.95 17.91 -4.02
CA ASN A 398 1.41 17.11 -5.16
C ASN A 398 0.41 16.02 -5.61
N SER A 399 -0.80 16.04 -5.08
CA SER A 399 -1.95 15.22 -5.50
C SER A 399 -3.17 16.06 -5.77
N PRO A 400 -4.18 15.51 -6.46
CA PRO A 400 -5.54 16.05 -6.43
C PRO A 400 -6.14 15.98 -5.00
N GLU A 401 -7.27 16.63 -4.82
CA GLU A 401 -8.04 16.59 -3.58
C GLU A 401 -8.53 15.17 -3.28
N VAL A 402 -8.25 14.66 -2.08
CA VAL A 402 -8.74 13.36 -1.62
C VAL A 402 -10.15 13.54 -1.05
N THR A 403 -11.15 13.15 -1.82
CA THR A 403 -12.57 13.39 -1.51
C THR A 403 -13.36 12.10 -1.21
N TRP A 404 -12.80 10.93 -1.52
CA TRP A 404 -13.45 9.63 -1.35
C TRP A 404 -12.59 8.66 -0.55
N PRO A 405 -13.21 7.80 0.30
CA PRO A 405 -12.48 6.76 1.01
C PRO A 405 -11.94 5.69 0.06
N CYS A 406 -10.86 5.03 0.45
CA CYS A 406 -10.34 3.87 -0.25
C CYS A 406 -10.92 2.57 0.32
N PHE A 407 -11.11 1.55 -0.55
CA PHE A 407 -11.57 0.21 -0.17
C PHE A 407 -10.60 -0.90 -0.58
N TYR A 408 -9.39 -0.56 -1.09
CA TYR A 408 -8.48 -1.53 -1.69
C TYR A 408 -7.10 -1.60 -1.02
N GLY A 409 -7.01 -1.10 0.23
CA GLY A 409 -5.80 -1.26 1.03
C GLY A 409 -5.34 -0.01 1.78
N ILE A 410 -5.75 1.20 1.34
CA ILE A 410 -5.44 2.43 2.07
C ILE A 410 -6.45 2.59 3.21
N ASP A 411 -5.96 2.79 4.43
CA ASP A 411 -6.83 3.05 5.58
C ASP A 411 -7.31 4.50 5.56
N THR A 412 -8.45 4.73 4.90
CA THR A 412 -9.21 5.96 5.00
C THR A 412 -10.52 5.62 5.69
N ASP A 413 -10.74 6.20 6.87
CA ASP A 413 -11.89 5.84 7.71
C ASP A 413 -13.23 6.09 7.01
N THR A 414 -13.70 7.33 7.06
CA THR A 414 -15.01 7.74 6.55
C THR A 414 -14.86 9.05 5.77
N GLN A 415 -15.78 9.31 4.87
CA GLN A 415 -15.71 10.49 4.00
C GLN A 415 -15.81 11.81 4.78
N ASP A 416 -16.46 11.83 5.93
CA ASP A 416 -16.57 13.02 6.80
C ASP A 416 -15.22 13.42 7.42
N GLN A 417 -14.25 12.52 7.48
CA GLN A 417 -12.88 12.81 7.92
C GLN A 417 -12.00 13.38 6.81
N LEU A 418 -12.43 13.30 5.55
CA LEU A 418 -11.72 13.88 4.41
C LEU A 418 -12.10 15.36 4.28
N ILE A 419 -11.15 16.25 4.55
CA ILE A 419 -11.43 17.69 4.59
C ILE A 419 -11.96 18.20 3.24
N SER A 420 -11.43 17.69 2.13
CA SER A 420 -11.85 18.07 0.77
C SER A 420 -13.21 17.48 0.37
N ALA A 421 -13.80 16.57 1.15
CA ALA A 421 -15.16 16.10 0.92
C ALA A 421 -16.23 17.10 1.43
N SER A 422 -15.86 18.01 2.34
CA SER A 422 -16.78 18.92 3.01
C SER A 422 -16.44 20.40 2.86
N LYS A 423 -15.23 20.75 2.41
CA LYS A 423 -14.73 22.13 2.31
C LYS A 423 -14.17 22.41 0.91
N THR A 424 -14.31 23.67 0.49
CA THR A 424 -13.63 24.17 -0.73
C THR A 424 -12.14 24.40 -0.47
N VAL A 425 -11.36 24.56 -1.53
CA VAL A 425 -9.91 24.84 -1.43
C VAL A 425 -9.65 26.12 -0.62
N GLU A 426 -10.49 27.14 -0.79
CA GLU A 426 -10.41 28.41 -0.05
C GLU A 426 -10.69 28.20 1.45
N GLU A 427 -11.71 27.40 1.79
CA GLU A 427 -12.04 27.08 3.19
C GLU A 427 -10.95 26.21 3.85
N ILE A 428 -10.31 25.30 3.08
CA ILE A 428 -9.17 24.51 3.55
C ILE A 428 -7.97 25.43 3.78
N CYS A 429 -7.69 26.35 2.84
CA CYS A 429 -6.61 27.33 2.96
C CYS A 429 -6.76 28.16 4.25
N GLU A 430 -7.97 28.68 4.52
CA GLU A 430 -8.28 29.40 5.74
C GLU A 430 -8.12 28.53 6.99
N TYR A 431 -8.62 27.28 6.94
CA TYR A 431 -8.52 26.34 8.07
C TYR A 431 -7.09 26.02 8.45
N ILE A 432 -6.20 25.77 7.48
CA ILE A 432 -4.79 25.49 7.74
C ILE A 432 -3.98 26.75 8.02
N GLY A 433 -4.52 27.94 7.71
CA GLY A 433 -3.89 29.26 7.95
C GLY A 433 -2.79 29.60 6.95
N ALA A 434 -2.80 29.00 5.75
CA ALA A 434 -1.88 29.31 4.67
C ALA A 434 -2.30 30.60 3.93
N ASP A 435 -1.32 31.24 3.25
CA ASP A 435 -1.58 32.45 2.46
C ASP A 435 -2.12 32.10 1.07
N SER A 436 -1.83 30.90 0.55
CA SER A 436 -2.53 30.27 -0.58
C SER A 436 -2.41 28.75 -0.54
N LEU A 437 -3.34 28.08 -1.19
CA LEU A 437 -3.36 26.62 -1.34
C LEU A 437 -3.69 26.25 -2.79
N ALA A 438 -2.99 25.28 -3.34
CA ALA A 438 -3.37 24.66 -4.60
C ALA A 438 -2.97 23.17 -4.62
N PHE A 439 -3.77 22.39 -5.33
CA PHE A 439 -3.58 20.96 -5.58
C PHE A 439 -3.16 20.73 -7.04
N LEU A 440 -2.41 19.66 -7.28
CA LEU A 440 -2.13 19.20 -8.64
C LEU A 440 -3.44 18.69 -9.27
N SER A 441 -3.70 19.07 -10.52
CA SER A 441 -4.90 18.58 -11.20
C SER A 441 -4.82 17.06 -11.48
N PRO A 442 -5.96 16.35 -11.58
CA PRO A 442 -5.97 14.93 -12.00
C PRO A 442 -5.28 14.71 -13.36
N GLU A 443 -5.45 15.64 -14.30
CA GLU A 443 -4.79 15.63 -15.61
C GLU A 443 -3.27 15.81 -15.47
N GLY A 444 -2.85 16.71 -14.60
CA GLY A 444 -1.45 16.96 -14.28
C GLY A 444 -0.78 15.73 -13.67
N LEU A 445 -1.47 15.08 -12.72
CA LEU A 445 -0.99 13.84 -12.11
C LEU A 445 -0.81 12.72 -13.15
N ARG A 446 -1.84 12.48 -13.99
CA ARG A 446 -1.80 11.46 -15.06
C ARG A 446 -0.68 11.72 -16.07
N ALA A 447 -0.37 12.96 -16.39
CA ALA A 447 0.70 13.32 -17.32
C ALA A 447 2.10 12.99 -16.79
N CYS A 448 2.27 12.85 -15.47
CA CYS A 448 3.57 12.61 -14.83
C CYS A 448 3.89 11.12 -14.61
N VAL A 449 2.88 10.25 -14.62
CA VAL A 449 3.03 8.80 -14.44
C VAL A 449 3.14 8.09 -15.81
N PRO A 450 3.62 6.83 -15.87
CA PRO A 450 3.66 6.06 -17.10
C PRO A 450 2.25 5.90 -17.71
N SER A 451 2.13 6.04 -19.03
CA SER A 451 0.85 5.75 -19.69
C SER A 451 0.62 4.24 -19.73
N LEU A 452 -0.47 3.78 -19.14
CA LEU A 452 -0.92 2.39 -19.18
C LEU A 452 -1.99 2.14 -20.25
N SER A 453 -2.39 3.17 -21.00
CA SER A 453 -3.46 3.13 -22.02
C SER A 453 -3.11 2.35 -23.28
N HIS A 454 -1.85 1.91 -23.44
CA HIS A 454 -1.37 1.16 -24.59
C HIS A 454 -1.20 -0.34 -24.31
N CYS A 455 -1.62 -0.83 -23.16
CA CYS A 455 -1.74 -2.27 -22.96
C CYS A 455 -3.03 -2.75 -23.65
N ASP A 456 -2.96 -3.90 -24.33
CA ASP A 456 -4.10 -4.49 -25.07
C ASP A 456 -5.34 -4.72 -24.19
N ASP A 457 -5.15 -4.69 -22.86
CA ASP A 457 -6.14 -4.93 -21.81
C ASP A 457 -6.83 -3.66 -21.27
N CYS A 458 -6.53 -2.46 -21.83
CA CYS A 458 -7.15 -1.21 -21.38
C CYS A 458 -8.26 -0.75 -22.33
N PRO A 459 -9.54 -0.70 -21.89
CA PRO A 459 -10.59 -0.08 -22.68
C PRO A 459 -10.25 1.35 -23.05
N SER A 460 -10.57 1.75 -24.28
CA SER A 460 -10.32 3.11 -24.79
C SER A 460 -10.93 4.16 -23.84
N GLY A 461 -10.11 5.11 -23.41
CA GLY A 461 -10.54 6.25 -22.58
C GLY A 461 -10.26 6.15 -21.08
N ARG A 462 -9.65 5.05 -20.58
CA ARG A 462 -9.23 4.93 -19.17
C ARG A 462 -7.71 5.13 -19.03
N SER A 463 -7.30 5.68 -17.89
CA SER A 463 -5.88 5.95 -17.58
C SER A 463 -5.07 4.67 -17.30
N GLY A 464 -5.74 3.57 -16.95
CA GLY A 464 -5.12 2.34 -16.42
C GLY A 464 -4.81 2.42 -14.93
N TYR A 465 -5.21 3.50 -14.26
CA TYR A 465 -5.02 3.72 -12.83
C TYR A 465 -6.34 3.71 -12.06
N CYS A 466 -6.29 3.26 -10.80
CA CYS A 466 -7.32 3.50 -9.82
C CYS A 466 -7.14 4.91 -9.24
N GLU A 467 -8.09 5.78 -9.48
CA GLU A 467 -8.17 7.16 -9.01
C GLU A 467 -9.39 7.37 -8.10
N ALA A 468 -9.92 6.29 -7.52
CA ALA A 468 -11.19 6.30 -6.78
C ALA A 468 -11.18 7.28 -5.60
N CYS A 469 -10.04 7.45 -4.92
CA CYS A 469 -9.89 8.41 -3.82
C CYS A 469 -10.07 9.88 -4.25
N PHE A 470 -9.92 10.20 -5.54
CA PHE A 470 -10.13 11.52 -6.11
C PHE A 470 -11.50 11.65 -6.78
N THR A 471 -11.98 10.59 -7.46
CA THR A 471 -13.12 10.63 -8.39
C THR A 471 -14.40 10.00 -7.85
N GLY A 472 -14.30 9.08 -6.87
CA GLY A 472 -15.39 8.22 -6.42
C GLY A 472 -15.76 7.12 -7.41
N GLU A 473 -14.92 6.87 -8.43
CA GLU A 473 -15.11 5.81 -9.43
C GLU A 473 -14.28 4.59 -9.04
N TYR A 474 -14.95 3.55 -8.56
CA TYR A 474 -14.31 2.34 -8.04
C TYR A 474 -14.22 1.26 -9.11
N PRO A 475 -13.02 0.66 -9.36
CA PRO A 475 -12.85 -0.41 -10.35
C PRO A 475 -13.55 -1.72 -9.95
N VAL A 476 -13.66 -2.01 -8.66
CA VAL A 476 -14.37 -3.19 -8.13
C VAL A 476 -15.64 -2.71 -7.43
N GLU A 477 -16.73 -3.45 -7.55
CA GLU A 477 -17.98 -3.13 -6.86
C GLU A 477 -17.81 -3.20 -5.33
N ILE A 478 -18.26 -2.17 -4.64
CA ILE A 478 -18.21 -2.13 -3.19
C ILE A 478 -19.55 -2.61 -2.62
N PRO A 479 -19.59 -3.75 -1.92
CA PRO A 479 -20.81 -4.24 -1.30
C PRO A 479 -21.40 -3.22 -0.33
N PRO A 480 -22.74 -3.00 -0.31
CA PRO A 480 -23.37 -2.05 0.60
C PRO A 480 -23.06 -2.30 2.07
N SER A 481 -22.88 -3.57 2.47
CA SER A 481 -22.48 -3.95 3.83
C SER A 481 -21.09 -3.47 4.20
N PHE A 482 -20.16 -3.44 3.23
CA PHE A 482 -18.78 -3.02 3.42
C PHE A 482 -18.62 -1.50 3.42
N SER A 483 -19.48 -0.79 2.69
CA SER A 483 -19.48 0.68 2.60
C SER A 483 -20.43 1.36 3.59
N ALA A 484 -21.16 0.60 4.41
CA ALA A 484 -22.14 1.13 5.37
C ALA A 484 -21.50 2.15 6.33
N GLY A 485 -22.05 3.37 6.38
CA GLY A 485 -21.57 4.46 7.23
C GLY A 485 -20.26 5.13 6.79
N LYS A 486 -19.70 4.74 5.65
CA LYS A 486 -18.44 5.33 5.14
C LYS A 486 -18.65 6.57 4.27
N PHE A 487 -19.85 6.82 3.77
CA PHE A 487 -20.16 7.96 2.92
C PHE A 487 -21.02 9.00 3.64
N LEU A 488 -20.84 10.26 3.28
CA LEU A 488 -21.73 11.36 3.68
C LEU A 488 -23.11 11.19 3.04
N ASP A 489 -24.16 11.73 3.70
CA ASP A 489 -25.53 11.68 3.18
C ASP A 489 -25.62 12.29 1.77
N GLY A 490 -26.19 11.53 0.84
CA GLY A 490 -26.32 11.93 -0.57
C GLY A 490 -25.17 11.52 -1.46
N TYR A 491 -24.04 11.06 -0.92
CA TYR A 491 -22.94 10.49 -1.71
C TYR A 491 -23.19 9.01 -1.98
N LYS A 492 -22.92 8.59 -3.23
CA LYS A 492 -22.94 7.18 -3.65
C LYS A 492 -21.71 6.89 -4.47
N PRO A 493 -21.00 5.77 -4.21
CA PRO A 493 -19.87 5.36 -5.03
C PRO A 493 -20.37 5.15 -6.46
N ARG A 494 -19.55 5.52 -7.42
CA ARG A 494 -19.76 5.19 -8.83
C ARG A 494 -18.95 3.94 -9.14
N ASN A 495 -19.64 2.82 -9.29
CA ASN A 495 -19.00 1.63 -9.80
C ASN A 495 -18.69 1.87 -11.27
N LEU A 496 -17.47 1.67 -11.69
CA LEU A 496 -17.11 1.68 -13.11
C LEU A 496 -17.88 0.53 -13.74
N ALA A 497 -18.85 0.84 -14.60
CA ALA A 497 -19.68 -0.16 -15.23
C ALA A 497 -18.78 -1.24 -15.85
N HIS A 498 -19.00 -2.49 -15.47
CA HIS A 498 -18.32 -3.63 -16.08
C HIS A 498 -18.59 -3.60 -17.58
N ALA A 499 -17.56 -3.39 -18.37
CA ALA A 499 -17.61 -3.65 -19.79
C ALA A 499 -17.56 -5.17 -19.94
N SER A 500 -18.72 -5.78 -20.15
CA SER A 500 -19.00 -7.20 -20.36
C SER A 500 -18.82 -8.10 -19.14
N ALA A 501 -19.79 -8.98 -18.95
CA ALA A 501 -19.60 -10.18 -18.16
C ALA A 501 -18.38 -10.93 -18.74
N ALA A 502 -17.23 -10.80 -18.08
CA ALA A 502 -16.07 -11.61 -18.38
C ALA A 502 -16.52 -13.06 -18.28
N SER A 503 -16.32 -13.81 -19.34
CA SER A 503 -16.44 -15.26 -19.29
C SER A 503 -15.32 -15.73 -18.35
N HIS A 504 -15.64 -15.92 -17.07
CA HIS A 504 -14.72 -16.55 -16.15
C HIS A 504 -14.31 -17.88 -16.75
N MET A 505 -13.00 -18.08 -16.98
CA MET A 505 -12.50 -19.41 -17.30
C MET A 505 -13.03 -20.36 -16.24
N SER A 506 -13.67 -21.45 -16.65
CA SER A 506 -14.13 -22.43 -15.67
C SER A 506 -12.89 -23.00 -14.96
N VAL A 507 -13.04 -23.26 -13.67
CA VAL A 507 -11.94 -23.88 -12.87
C VAL A 507 -11.45 -25.18 -13.51
N ASP A 508 -12.30 -25.85 -14.28
CA ASP A 508 -11.98 -27.05 -15.03
C ASP A 508 -11.07 -26.76 -16.24
N ASP A 509 -11.14 -25.58 -16.86
CA ASP A 509 -10.24 -25.18 -17.95
C ASP A 509 -8.81 -24.90 -17.43
N VAL A 510 -8.67 -24.35 -16.21
CA VAL A 510 -7.36 -24.14 -15.55
C VAL A 510 -6.74 -25.48 -15.13
N ALA A 511 -7.55 -26.45 -14.70
CA ALA A 511 -7.08 -27.79 -14.32
C ALA A 511 -6.60 -28.59 -15.54
N ASN A 512 -7.19 -28.39 -16.72
CA ASN A 512 -6.86 -29.12 -17.95
C ASN A 512 -5.65 -28.55 -18.71
N ALA A 513 -5.20 -27.34 -18.39
CA ALA A 513 -3.98 -26.75 -18.97
C ALA A 513 -2.66 -27.37 -18.44
N GLU A 514 -2.74 -28.37 -17.56
CA GLU A 514 -1.61 -29.12 -16.98
C GLU A 514 -1.41 -30.53 -17.58
N ALA A 515 -2.18 -30.94 -18.58
CA ALA A 515 -2.06 -32.25 -19.21
C ALA A 515 -1.08 -32.25 -20.40
#